data_3e6ecd829fe5dcac16274090d183aa0b
#
_entry.id   3e6ecd829fe5dcac16274090d183aa0b
#
_cell.length_a   1.000
_cell.length_b   1.000
_cell.length_c   1.000
_cell.angle_alpha   90.00
_cell.angle_beta   90.00
_cell.angle_gamma   90.00
#
_symmetry.space_group_name_H-M   'P 1'
#
loop_
_entity.id
_entity.type
_entity.pdbx_description
1 polymer ?
#
loop_
_entity_poly.entity_id
_entity_poly.type
_entity_poly.pdbx_seq_one_letter_code
_entity_poly.pdbx_strand_id
1 'polypeptide(L)'
;MSRLVALHAGGSCEPWQKLGLSFTGNSCLLADVDLTISDDPLGLHSWTIDVGIDDVCDIDGIATTLVSTSPGHPATSRIGSHTITGLDHVVVNTDNLDRTCAAIEAVLGLDVRREREVGNGVVQRFHKLDNTIIEVVTGPHITTVGASLWGMVASIDDLFDYCESLGDDIASPPKRATQPGRYISTVRGATGLGVPFAMMTPHVPGMATR
;
A
#
# COMPACT_ATOMS: atom_id res chain seq x y z
N MET A 1 5.86 -17.43 -7.33
CA MET A 1 5.13 -16.67 -6.29
C MET A 1 5.41 -15.21 -6.54
N SER A 2 4.39 -14.36 -6.51
CA SER A 2 4.54 -12.94 -6.85
C SER A 2 4.62 -12.11 -5.59
N ARG A 3 5.59 -11.17 -5.51
CA ARG A 3 5.89 -10.39 -4.33
C ARG A 3 6.11 -8.92 -4.68
N LEU A 4 5.54 -7.99 -3.93
CA LEU A 4 5.86 -6.57 -4.05
C LEU A 4 7.26 -6.31 -3.49
N VAL A 5 8.12 -5.68 -4.29
CA VAL A 5 9.52 -5.37 -3.95
C VAL A 5 9.69 -3.90 -3.62
N ALA A 6 9.11 -3.03 -4.45
CA ALA A 6 9.24 -1.58 -4.25
C ALA A 6 7.99 -0.81 -4.70
N LEU A 7 7.83 0.36 -4.10
CA LEU A 7 6.90 1.42 -4.49
C LEU A 7 7.68 2.70 -4.78
N HIS A 8 7.30 3.41 -5.83
CA HIS A 8 7.92 4.68 -6.21
C HIS A 8 6.91 5.81 -6.09
N ALA A 9 7.25 6.80 -5.27
CA ALA A 9 6.40 7.95 -4.99
C ALA A 9 7.12 9.26 -5.34
N GLY A 10 6.35 10.25 -5.76
CA GLY A 10 6.84 11.60 -5.98
C GLY A 10 6.71 12.47 -4.75
N GLY A 11 7.58 13.47 -4.63
CA GLY A 11 7.61 14.45 -3.56
C GLY A 11 8.94 14.53 -2.83
N SER A 12 8.92 14.69 -1.52
CA SER A 12 10.14 14.76 -0.70
C SER A 12 10.11 13.78 0.47
N CYS A 13 11.28 13.43 0.99
CA CYS A 13 11.42 12.53 2.14
C CYS A 13 10.97 13.18 3.46
N GLU A 14 10.97 14.52 3.55
CA GLU A 14 10.71 15.23 4.81
C GLU A 14 9.37 14.88 5.48
N PRO A 15 8.22 14.85 4.77
CA PRO A 15 6.96 14.44 5.38
C PRO A 15 6.98 13.01 5.94
N TRP A 16 7.65 12.10 5.26
CA TRP A 16 7.81 10.71 5.69
C TRP A 16 8.73 10.59 6.91
N GLN A 17 9.79 11.42 6.98
CA GLN A 17 10.67 11.49 8.14
C GLN A 17 9.94 12.01 9.39
N LYS A 18 8.95 12.89 9.22
CA LYS A 18 8.08 13.34 10.33
C LYS A 18 7.25 12.20 10.93
N LEU A 19 6.98 11.15 10.17
CA LEU A 19 6.40 9.91 10.67
C LEU A 19 7.43 9.01 11.39
N GLY A 20 8.71 9.35 11.37
CA GLY A 20 9.79 8.56 11.97
C GLY A 20 10.43 7.54 11.04
N LEU A 21 10.16 7.57 9.73
CA LEU A 21 10.85 6.73 8.76
C LEU A 21 12.28 7.21 8.54
N SER A 22 13.22 6.27 8.50
CA SER A 22 14.63 6.55 8.26
C SER A 22 14.99 6.29 6.81
N PHE A 23 15.54 7.29 6.15
CA PHE A 23 15.93 7.24 4.74
C PHE A 23 17.44 7.04 4.58
N THR A 24 17.81 6.23 3.61
CA THR A 24 19.18 6.15 3.05
C THR A 24 19.11 6.69 1.64
N GLY A 25 19.68 7.87 1.41
CA GLY A 25 19.42 8.61 0.19
C GLY A 25 17.94 9.00 0.09
N ASN A 26 17.27 8.51 -0.93
CA ASN A 26 15.84 8.74 -1.18
C ASN A 26 14.96 7.50 -0.93
N SER A 27 15.50 6.44 -0.32
CA SER A 27 14.78 5.18 -0.07
C SER A 27 14.67 4.88 1.42
N CYS A 28 13.55 4.29 1.82
CA CYS A 28 13.32 3.71 3.14
C CYS A 28 12.60 2.37 3.01
N LEU A 29 12.58 1.58 4.10
CA LEU A 29 11.88 0.30 4.14
C LEU A 29 10.53 0.43 4.84
N LEU A 30 9.50 -0.10 4.20
CA LEU A 30 8.20 -0.40 4.80
C LEU A 30 8.11 -1.92 5.01
N ALA A 31 8.64 -2.41 6.12
CA ALA A 31 8.95 -3.81 6.37
C ALA A 31 9.92 -4.36 5.29
N ASP A 32 9.41 -5.19 4.39
CA ASP A 32 10.15 -5.86 3.33
C ASP A 32 9.93 -5.24 1.94
N VAL A 33 9.35 -4.04 1.89
CA VAL A 33 9.09 -3.29 0.65
C VAL A 33 9.87 -1.98 0.67
N ASP A 34 10.65 -1.71 -0.39
CA ASP A 34 11.32 -0.43 -0.58
C ASP A 34 10.29 0.66 -0.94
N LEU A 35 10.36 1.81 -0.28
CA LEU A 35 9.72 3.04 -0.71
C LEU A 35 10.80 4.01 -1.18
N THR A 36 10.78 4.34 -2.48
CA THR A 36 11.69 5.32 -3.07
C THR A 36 10.93 6.60 -3.42
N ILE A 37 11.49 7.74 -3.01
CA ILE A 37 10.92 9.06 -3.28
C ILE A 37 11.75 9.75 -4.38
N SER A 38 11.08 10.32 -5.35
CA SER A 38 11.68 11.09 -6.46
C SER A 38 11.13 12.52 -6.50
N ASP A 39 11.79 13.39 -7.25
CA ASP A 39 11.34 14.78 -7.47
C ASP A 39 10.14 14.89 -8.44
N ASP A 40 9.45 13.78 -8.70
CA ASP A 40 8.23 13.73 -9.49
C ASP A 40 7.04 14.41 -8.76
N PRO A 41 5.95 14.70 -9.46
CA PRO A 41 4.72 15.17 -8.84
C PRO A 41 4.24 14.25 -7.70
N LEU A 42 3.54 14.78 -6.72
CA LEU A 42 3.00 14.02 -5.59
C LEU A 42 2.12 12.85 -6.04
N GLY A 43 2.29 11.68 -5.44
CA GLY A 43 1.53 10.48 -5.71
C GLY A 43 2.39 9.21 -5.77
N LEU A 44 1.75 8.06 -5.93
CA LEU A 44 2.41 6.80 -6.28
C LEU A 44 2.44 6.67 -7.80
N HIS A 45 3.61 6.39 -8.38
CA HIS A 45 3.81 6.38 -9.82
C HIS A 45 3.99 4.99 -10.41
N SER A 46 4.69 4.12 -9.70
CA SER A 46 5.00 2.77 -10.18
C SER A 46 5.29 1.83 -9.03
N TRP A 47 5.34 0.56 -9.37
CA TRP A 47 5.76 -0.51 -8.47
C TRP A 47 6.74 -1.47 -9.14
N THR A 48 7.48 -2.18 -8.31
CA THR A 48 8.36 -3.29 -8.73
C THR A 48 7.86 -4.57 -8.10
N ILE A 49 7.61 -5.59 -8.91
CA ILE A 49 7.07 -6.88 -8.47
C ILE A 49 7.98 -8.01 -8.92
N ASP A 50 8.39 -8.86 -7.98
CA ASP A 50 9.10 -10.09 -8.27
C ASP A 50 8.10 -11.16 -8.72
N VAL A 51 8.24 -11.62 -9.95
CA VAL A 51 7.45 -12.69 -10.57
C VAL A 51 8.33 -13.77 -11.18
N GLY A 52 9.66 -13.69 -10.96
CA GLY A 52 10.65 -14.64 -11.48
C GLY A 52 11.12 -14.35 -12.92
N ILE A 53 10.77 -13.22 -13.49
CA ILE A 53 11.26 -12.74 -14.80
C ILE A 53 11.58 -11.24 -14.72
N ASP A 54 12.49 -10.77 -15.57
CA ASP A 54 12.81 -9.35 -15.70
C ASP A 54 12.09 -8.78 -16.92
N ASP A 55 11.22 -7.78 -16.71
CA ASP A 55 10.48 -7.11 -17.78
C ASP A 55 9.98 -5.73 -17.29
N VAL A 56 9.54 -4.91 -18.21
CA VAL A 56 8.86 -3.64 -17.95
C VAL A 56 7.57 -3.62 -18.76
N CYS A 57 6.46 -3.41 -18.09
CA CYS A 57 5.14 -3.42 -18.69
C CYS A 57 4.23 -2.38 -18.06
N ASP A 58 3.01 -2.34 -18.56
CA ASP A 58 1.92 -1.52 -18.04
C ASP A 58 0.77 -2.43 -17.61
N ILE A 59 0.25 -2.23 -16.39
CA ILE A 59 -0.95 -2.90 -15.91
C ILE A 59 -2.09 -1.87 -15.87
N ASP A 60 -2.83 -1.76 -16.97
CA ASP A 60 -4.00 -0.89 -17.11
C ASP A 60 -3.71 0.60 -16.77
N GLY A 61 -2.53 1.10 -17.12
CA GLY A 61 -2.06 2.46 -16.82
C GLY A 61 -1.04 2.56 -15.69
N ILE A 62 -0.77 1.47 -14.96
CA ILE A 62 0.24 1.44 -13.88
C ILE A 62 1.59 0.98 -14.45
N ALA A 63 2.58 1.86 -14.44
CA ALA A 63 3.95 1.52 -14.81
C ALA A 63 4.49 0.44 -13.85
N THR A 64 4.89 -0.70 -14.41
CA THR A 64 5.24 -1.90 -13.67
C THR A 64 6.61 -2.40 -14.10
N THR A 65 7.52 -2.55 -13.13
CA THR A 65 8.79 -3.26 -13.33
C THR A 65 8.66 -4.65 -12.74
N LEU A 66 8.90 -5.67 -13.55
CA LEU A 66 8.97 -7.06 -13.12
C LEU A 66 10.42 -7.44 -12.90
N VAL A 67 10.69 -8.22 -11.87
CA VAL A 67 12.05 -8.68 -11.55
C VAL A 67 12.08 -10.19 -11.31
N SER A 68 13.23 -10.80 -11.59
CA SER A 68 13.46 -12.24 -11.38
C SER A 68 13.97 -12.57 -9.99
N THR A 69 14.48 -11.58 -9.28
CA THR A 69 14.98 -11.72 -7.92
C THR A 69 14.69 -10.45 -7.14
N SER A 70 14.17 -10.60 -5.92
CA SER A 70 14.05 -9.50 -4.99
C SER A 70 15.23 -9.47 -4.00
N PRO A 71 15.70 -8.27 -3.61
CA PRO A 71 16.64 -8.18 -2.52
C PRO A 71 16.07 -8.79 -1.25
N GLY A 72 16.90 -9.47 -0.48
CA GLY A 72 16.52 -10.00 0.82
C GLY A 72 16.43 -8.86 1.83
N HIS A 73 15.22 -8.38 2.10
CA HIS A 73 14.96 -7.38 3.13
C HIS A 73 14.49 -8.04 4.44
N PRO A 74 14.71 -7.39 5.59
CA PRO A 74 14.13 -7.84 6.84
C PRO A 74 12.60 -7.83 6.74
N ALA A 75 11.94 -8.79 7.39
CA ALA A 75 10.48 -8.86 7.41
C ALA A 75 9.83 -7.70 8.19
N THR A 76 10.62 -6.90 8.90
CA THR A 76 10.18 -5.75 9.69
C THR A 76 11.13 -4.57 9.51
N SER A 77 10.62 -3.36 9.63
CA SER A 77 11.41 -2.14 9.66
C SER A 77 10.98 -1.22 10.81
N ARG A 78 11.70 -0.13 11.02
CA ARG A 78 11.41 0.81 12.11
C ARG A 78 10.68 2.05 11.60
N ILE A 79 9.77 2.54 12.43
CA ILE A 79 9.13 3.84 12.29
C ILE A 79 9.14 4.53 13.66
N GLY A 80 10.08 5.45 13.85
CA GLY A 80 10.40 5.97 15.17
C GLY A 80 10.83 4.86 16.14
N SER A 81 10.18 4.77 17.29
CA SER A 81 10.38 3.71 18.28
C SER A 81 9.56 2.44 18.02
N HIS A 82 8.67 2.45 17.03
CA HIS A 82 7.73 1.37 16.73
C HIS A 82 8.21 0.49 15.56
N THR A 83 7.49 -0.60 15.29
CA THR A 83 7.85 -1.58 14.25
C THR A 83 6.78 -1.67 13.18
N ILE A 84 7.18 -1.50 11.93
CA ILE A 84 6.37 -1.88 10.77
C ILE A 84 6.57 -3.39 10.57
N THR A 85 5.49 -4.16 10.64
CA THR A 85 5.49 -5.62 10.54
C THR A 85 5.10 -6.13 9.15
N GLY A 86 4.69 -5.24 8.26
CA GLY A 86 4.36 -5.55 6.87
C GLY A 86 3.67 -4.38 6.18
N LEU A 87 3.62 -4.42 4.88
CA LEU A 87 2.70 -3.62 4.08
C LEU A 87 1.40 -4.43 3.95
N ASP A 88 0.32 -3.98 4.60
CA ASP A 88 -0.97 -4.70 4.64
C ASP A 88 -1.59 -4.78 3.24
N HIS A 89 -1.74 -3.63 2.58
CA HIS A 89 -2.22 -3.56 1.21
C HIS A 89 -1.80 -2.28 0.49
N VAL A 90 -1.75 -2.37 -0.83
CA VAL A 90 -1.65 -1.23 -1.76
C VAL A 90 -3.00 -1.06 -2.43
N VAL A 91 -3.46 0.18 -2.55
CA VAL A 91 -4.75 0.53 -3.15
C VAL A 91 -4.56 1.00 -4.58
N VAL A 92 -5.29 0.39 -5.48
CA VAL A 92 -5.40 0.75 -6.90
C VAL A 92 -6.80 1.28 -7.17
N ASN A 93 -6.90 2.53 -7.61
CA ASN A 93 -8.15 3.09 -8.10
C ASN A 93 -8.31 2.77 -9.59
N THR A 94 -9.55 2.46 -10.02
CA THR A 94 -9.87 2.22 -11.43
C THR A 94 -11.31 2.65 -11.75
N ASP A 95 -11.53 3.05 -12.98
CA ASP A 95 -12.87 3.26 -13.55
C ASP A 95 -13.55 1.94 -13.98
N ASN A 96 -12.78 0.83 -14.10
CA ASN A 96 -13.28 -0.46 -14.55
C ASN A 96 -12.58 -1.64 -13.88
N LEU A 97 -13.25 -2.24 -12.87
CA LEU A 97 -12.72 -3.39 -12.12
C LEU A 97 -12.38 -4.59 -13.01
N ASP A 98 -13.24 -4.92 -13.97
CA ASP A 98 -13.05 -6.13 -14.79
C ASP A 98 -11.78 -5.99 -15.64
N ARG A 99 -11.58 -4.83 -16.26
CA ARG A 99 -10.40 -4.56 -17.09
C ARG A 99 -9.12 -4.60 -16.25
N THR A 100 -9.10 -3.89 -15.11
CA THR A 100 -7.90 -3.82 -14.27
C THR A 100 -7.57 -5.16 -13.64
N CYS A 101 -8.56 -5.89 -13.11
CA CYS A 101 -8.33 -7.22 -12.52
C CYS A 101 -7.84 -8.23 -13.57
N ALA A 102 -8.41 -8.19 -14.80
CA ALA A 102 -7.92 -9.04 -15.89
C ALA A 102 -6.46 -8.71 -16.30
N ALA A 103 -6.07 -7.43 -16.28
CA ALA A 103 -4.69 -7.03 -16.53
C ALA A 103 -3.73 -7.52 -15.42
N ILE A 104 -4.12 -7.42 -14.15
CA ILE A 104 -3.37 -7.94 -13.00
C ILE A 104 -3.22 -9.46 -13.13
N GLU A 105 -4.29 -10.18 -13.46
CA GLU A 105 -4.27 -11.64 -13.63
C GLU A 105 -3.36 -12.05 -14.79
N ALA A 106 -3.45 -11.36 -15.92
CA ALA A 106 -2.65 -11.68 -17.10
C ALA A 106 -1.15 -11.47 -16.89
N VAL A 107 -0.74 -10.40 -16.16
CA VAL A 107 0.67 -10.05 -15.96
C VAL A 107 1.26 -10.75 -14.73
N LEU A 108 0.53 -10.78 -13.63
CA LEU A 108 1.05 -11.27 -12.34
C LEU A 108 0.61 -12.71 -12.00
N GLY A 109 -0.34 -13.28 -12.74
CA GLY A 109 -0.90 -14.60 -12.45
C GLY A 109 -1.71 -14.65 -11.16
N LEU A 110 -2.32 -13.55 -10.76
CA LEU A 110 -3.02 -13.41 -9.49
C LEU A 110 -4.54 -13.33 -9.70
N ASP A 111 -5.25 -14.39 -9.36
CA ASP A 111 -6.72 -14.40 -9.37
C ASP A 111 -7.32 -13.43 -8.36
N VAL A 112 -8.54 -12.95 -8.62
CA VAL A 112 -9.37 -12.26 -7.63
C VAL A 112 -9.73 -13.24 -6.52
N ARG A 113 -9.29 -12.96 -5.29
CA ARG A 113 -9.56 -13.80 -4.11
C ARG A 113 -10.87 -13.44 -3.41
N ARG A 114 -11.30 -12.21 -3.54
CA ARG A 114 -12.49 -11.69 -2.87
C ARG A 114 -13.00 -10.46 -3.60
N GLU A 115 -14.32 -10.28 -3.59
CA GLU A 115 -15.01 -9.04 -3.95
C GLU A 115 -15.85 -8.58 -2.76
N ARG A 116 -15.99 -7.26 -2.60
CA ARG A 116 -16.80 -6.66 -1.54
C ARG A 116 -17.44 -5.35 -2.02
N GLU A 117 -18.74 -5.23 -1.81
CA GLU A 117 -19.43 -3.94 -1.90
C GLU A 117 -19.33 -3.20 -0.57
N VAL A 118 -18.92 -1.93 -0.62
CA VAL A 118 -18.70 -1.09 0.57
C VAL A 118 -19.89 -0.13 0.79
N GLY A 119 -20.79 -0.04 -0.17
CA GLY A 119 -21.90 0.91 -0.22
C GLY A 119 -21.58 2.13 -1.09
N ASN A 120 -22.62 2.92 -1.37
CA ASN A 120 -22.54 4.12 -2.23
C ASN A 120 -21.91 3.86 -3.62
N GLY A 121 -22.08 2.64 -4.16
CA GLY A 121 -21.53 2.25 -5.46
C GLY A 121 -20.02 1.97 -5.46
N VAL A 122 -19.39 1.88 -4.29
CA VAL A 122 -17.97 1.50 -4.17
C VAL A 122 -17.85 0.00 -4.08
N VAL A 123 -17.05 -0.59 -4.98
CA VAL A 123 -16.74 -2.02 -5.02
C VAL A 123 -15.23 -2.21 -4.94
N GLN A 124 -14.82 -3.24 -4.22
CA GLN A 124 -13.42 -3.60 -4.01
C GLN A 124 -13.17 -5.04 -4.44
N ARG A 125 -12.06 -5.29 -5.14
CA ARG A 125 -11.54 -6.62 -5.42
C ARG A 125 -10.14 -6.77 -4.86
N PHE A 126 -9.80 -7.98 -4.44
CA PHE A 126 -8.55 -8.25 -3.73
C PHE A 126 -7.76 -9.35 -4.44
N HIS A 127 -6.50 -9.05 -4.76
CA HIS A 127 -5.51 -10.02 -5.23
C HIS A 127 -4.45 -10.20 -4.14
N LYS A 128 -3.92 -11.43 -3.99
CA LYS A 128 -2.95 -11.73 -2.93
C LYS A 128 -1.56 -11.92 -3.52
N LEU A 129 -0.65 -11.03 -3.16
CA LEU A 129 0.79 -11.22 -3.26
C LEU A 129 1.31 -11.99 -2.02
N ASP A 130 2.51 -12.53 -2.08
CA ASP A 130 3.08 -13.27 -0.94
C ASP A 130 3.19 -12.42 0.32
N ASN A 131 3.56 -11.15 0.19
CA ASN A 131 3.83 -10.24 1.30
C ASN A 131 2.80 -9.12 1.49
N THR A 132 1.87 -8.92 0.56
CA THR A 132 0.86 -7.85 0.67
C THR A 132 -0.41 -8.21 -0.11
N ILE A 133 -1.38 -7.32 -0.11
CA ILE A 133 -2.62 -7.43 -0.89
C ILE A 133 -2.69 -6.25 -1.87
N ILE A 134 -3.15 -6.50 -3.08
CA ILE A 134 -3.59 -5.45 -4.01
C ILE A 134 -5.08 -5.30 -3.82
N GLU A 135 -5.52 -4.12 -3.36
CA GLU A 135 -6.93 -3.74 -3.24
C GLU A 135 -7.31 -2.86 -4.43
N VAL A 136 -8.07 -3.41 -5.37
CA VAL A 136 -8.56 -2.68 -6.55
C VAL A 136 -9.94 -2.10 -6.23
N VAL A 137 -10.08 -0.79 -6.35
CA VAL A 137 -11.27 -0.04 -5.94
C VAL A 137 -11.86 0.70 -7.14
N THR A 138 -13.19 0.60 -7.28
CA THR A 138 -13.96 1.47 -8.18
C THR A 138 -15.07 2.15 -7.39
N GLY A 139 -15.55 3.27 -7.90
CA GLY A 139 -16.69 3.99 -7.31
C GLY A 139 -16.99 5.29 -8.04
N PRO A 140 -18.13 5.93 -7.76
CA PRO A 140 -18.58 7.15 -8.47
C PRO A 140 -17.63 8.35 -8.37
N HIS A 141 -16.72 8.33 -7.39
CA HIS A 141 -15.72 9.38 -7.20
C HIS A 141 -14.44 9.17 -8.03
N ILE A 142 -14.28 8.00 -8.66
CA ILE A 142 -13.14 7.67 -9.51
C ILE A 142 -13.54 7.94 -10.95
N THR A 143 -13.02 9.02 -11.52
CA THR A 143 -13.37 9.51 -12.85
C THR A 143 -12.22 9.43 -13.85
N THR A 144 -11.02 9.08 -13.39
CA THR A 144 -9.83 8.91 -14.25
C THR A 144 -9.94 7.59 -14.99
N VAL A 145 -9.74 7.63 -16.31
CA VAL A 145 -9.70 6.41 -17.15
C VAL A 145 -8.42 5.64 -16.88
N GLY A 146 -8.53 4.33 -16.75
CA GLY A 146 -7.43 3.43 -16.41
C GLY A 146 -7.28 3.22 -14.91
N ALA A 147 -6.24 2.48 -14.54
CA ALA A 147 -5.89 2.26 -13.16
C ALA A 147 -4.76 3.19 -12.70
N SER A 148 -4.71 3.46 -11.42
CA SER A 148 -3.62 4.22 -10.79
C SER A 148 -3.37 3.71 -9.37
N LEU A 149 -2.12 3.73 -8.96
CA LEU A 149 -1.75 3.53 -7.56
C LEU A 149 -2.26 4.73 -6.76
N TRP A 150 -3.09 4.47 -5.75
CA TRP A 150 -3.72 5.56 -4.99
C TRP A 150 -3.07 5.75 -3.62
N GLY A 151 -2.83 4.67 -2.89
CA GLY A 151 -2.32 4.75 -1.53
C GLY A 151 -1.89 3.39 -0.99
N MET A 152 -1.49 3.38 0.27
CA MET A 152 -1.02 2.16 0.93
C MET A 152 -1.33 2.14 2.42
N VAL A 153 -1.32 0.94 2.99
CA VAL A 153 -1.56 0.70 4.41
C VAL A 153 -0.44 -0.16 4.98
N ALA A 154 0.23 0.32 6.03
CA ALA A 154 1.24 -0.43 6.75
C ALA A 154 0.66 -1.08 8.01
N SER A 155 1.11 -2.27 8.36
CA SER A 155 0.85 -2.89 9.65
C SER A 155 1.90 -2.43 10.66
N ILE A 156 1.47 -1.90 11.80
CA ILE A 156 2.35 -1.36 12.84
C ILE A 156 1.99 -2.00 14.16
N ASP A 157 2.99 -2.55 14.84
CA ASP A 157 2.87 -2.95 16.25
C ASP A 157 2.63 -1.70 17.10
N ASP A 158 1.86 -1.84 18.16
CA ASP A 158 1.58 -0.75 19.10
C ASP A 158 1.00 0.49 18.43
N LEU A 159 0.05 0.29 17.47
CA LEU A 159 -0.57 1.36 16.68
C LEU A 159 -1.10 2.51 17.55
N PHE A 160 -1.66 2.22 18.72
CA PHE A 160 -2.24 3.24 19.61
C PHE A 160 -1.16 4.17 20.16
N ASP A 161 -0.08 3.61 20.72
CA ASP A 161 1.04 4.37 21.26
C ASP A 161 1.76 5.15 20.16
N TYR A 162 1.88 4.55 18.97
CA TYR A 162 2.45 5.24 17.81
C TYR A 162 1.59 6.45 17.39
N CYS A 163 0.28 6.31 17.27
CA CYS A 163 -0.59 7.43 16.92
C CYS A 163 -0.60 8.51 18.01
N GLU A 164 -0.55 8.15 19.30
CA GLU A 164 -0.41 9.09 20.40
C GLU A 164 0.89 9.90 20.28
N SER A 165 2.00 9.24 19.93
CA SER A 165 3.29 9.89 19.74
C SER A 165 3.34 10.88 18.57
N LEU A 166 2.54 10.64 17.53
CA LEU A 166 2.42 11.54 16.37
C LEU A 166 1.52 12.74 16.65
N GLY A 167 0.50 12.56 17.47
CA GLY A 167 -0.53 13.55 17.75
C GLY A 167 -1.60 13.68 16.64
N ASP A 168 -2.72 14.28 17.01
CA ASP A 168 -3.93 14.38 16.18
C ASP A 168 -3.76 15.24 14.93
N ASP A 169 -2.75 16.10 14.87
CA ASP A 169 -2.44 16.93 13.71
C ASP A 169 -1.80 16.11 12.57
N ILE A 170 -1.14 15.01 12.89
CA ILE A 170 -0.43 14.14 11.93
C ILE A 170 -1.26 12.90 11.59
N ALA A 171 -1.82 12.22 12.58
CA ALA A 171 -2.57 11.00 12.40
C ALA A 171 -3.96 11.09 13.05
N SER A 172 -4.96 10.43 12.46
CA SER A 172 -6.27 10.32 13.09
C SER A 172 -6.19 9.38 14.30
N PRO A 173 -7.01 9.55 15.34
CA PRO A 173 -7.14 8.54 16.37
C PRO A 173 -7.49 7.17 15.78
N PRO A 174 -6.90 6.06 16.28
CA PRO A 174 -7.21 4.73 15.82
C PRO A 174 -8.69 4.40 15.98
N LYS A 175 -9.34 3.94 14.91
CA LYS A 175 -10.73 3.50 14.90
C LYS A 175 -10.82 2.04 14.45
N ARG A 176 -11.93 1.37 14.73
CA ARG A 176 -12.17 0.00 14.25
C ARG A 176 -12.08 -0.05 12.74
N ALA A 177 -11.26 -0.98 12.25
CA ALA A 177 -11.19 -1.29 10.82
C ALA A 177 -12.39 -2.14 10.39
N THR A 178 -12.61 -2.27 9.09
CA THR A 178 -13.64 -3.18 8.56
C THR A 178 -13.32 -4.65 8.87
N GLN A 179 -12.03 -4.99 8.97
CA GLN A 179 -11.60 -6.32 9.39
C GLN A 179 -11.81 -6.48 10.91
N PRO A 180 -12.54 -7.51 11.35
CA PRO A 180 -12.81 -7.72 12.77
C PRO A 180 -11.52 -7.80 13.62
N GLY A 181 -11.55 -7.15 14.78
CA GLY A 181 -10.43 -7.17 15.73
C GLY A 181 -9.25 -6.27 15.36
N ARG A 182 -9.30 -5.57 14.23
CA ARG A 182 -8.24 -4.63 13.81
C ARG A 182 -8.66 -3.18 13.98
N TYR A 183 -7.65 -2.32 14.10
CA TYR A 183 -7.81 -0.87 14.14
C TYR A 183 -7.00 -0.22 13.03
N ILE A 184 -7.46 0.94 12.56
CA ILE A 184 -6.83 1.72 11.51
C ILE A 184 -6.76 3.19 11.92
N SER A 185 -5.66 3.82 11.59
CA SER A 185 -5.44 5.26 11.65
C SER A 185 -4.97 5.76 10.28
N THR A 186 -5.36 6.96 9.90
CA THR A 186 -4.98 7.56 8.61
C THR A 186 -4.12 8.78 8.87
N VAL A 187 -2.99 8.89 8.16
CA VAL A 187 -2.16 10.08 8.15
C VAL A 187 -2.90 11.21 7.45
N ARG A 188 -2.91 12.39 8.06
CA ARG A 188 -3.66 13.53 7.53
C ARG A 188 -2.98 14.11 6.29
N GLY A 189 -3.77 14.53 5.32
CA GLY A 189 -3.25 15.12 4.09
C GLY A 189 -2.39 16.36 4.30
N ALA A 190 -2.64 17.12 5.37
CA ALA A 190 -1.84 18.28 5.76
C ALA A 190 -0.37 17.95 6.10
N THR A 191 -0.04 16.69 6.37
CA THR A 191 1.35 16.23 6.55
C THR A 191 2.19 16.40 5.30
N GLY A 192 1.56 16.40 4.11
CA GLY A 192 2.24 16.64 2.84
C GLY A 192 2.90 15.41 2.22
N LEU A 193 2.50 14.18 2.61
CA LEU A 193 3.04 12.96 2.01
C LEU A 193 2.78 12.87 0.50
N GLY A 194 1.70 13.49 0.03
CA GLY A 194 1.25 13.36 -1.35
C GLY A 194 0.64 12.01 -1.71
N VAL A 195 0.74 11.04 -0.83
CA VAL A 195 0.20 9.68 -0.95
C VAL A 195 -0.72 9.42 0.24
N PRO A 196 -1.97 8.98 0.03
CA PRO A 196 -2.80 8.46 1.10
C PRO A 196 -2.11 7.30 1.82
N PHE A 197 -1.81 7.52 3.08
CA PHE A 197 -1.13 6.53 3.92
C PHE A 197 -1.93 6.27 5.18
N ALA A 198 -2.18 4.99 5.45
CA ALA A 198 -2.83 4.57 6.67
C ALA A 198 -2.00 3.49 7.38
N MET A 199 -2.29 3.30 8.65
CA MET A 199 -1.61 2.37 9.53
C MET A 199 -2.65 1.50 10.20
N MET A 200 -2.38 0.20 10.28
CA MET A 200 -3.29 -0.77 10.90
C MET A 200 -2.55 -1.61 11.94
N THR A 201 -3.31 -2.13 12.93
CA THR A 201 -2.79 -3.20 13.77
C THR A 201 -2.50 -4.44 12.91
N PRO A 202 -1.47 -5.24 13.24
CA PRO A 202 -1.17 -6.47 12.52
C PRO A 202 -2.35 -7.45 12.47
N HIS A 203 -2.33 -8.36 11.51
CA HIS A 203 -3.35 -9.40 11.44
C HIS A 203 -3.24 -10.36 12.63
N VAL A 204 -4.35 -10.59 13.33
CA VAL A 204 -4.40 -11.55 14.44
C VAL A 204 -4.66 -12.95 13.86
N PRO A 205 -3.71 -13.89 13.95
CA PRO A 205 -3.92 -15.26 13.49
C PRO A 205 -5.12 -15.89 14.21
N GLY A 206 -6.03 -16.53 13.47
CA GLY A 206 -7.19 -17.23 14.03
C GLY A 206 -8.52 -16.47 14.02
N MET A 207 -8.54 -15.18 13.71
CA MET A 207 -9.79 -14.48 13.37
C MET A 207 -10.01 -14.58 11.84
N ALA A 208 -10.70 -15.64 11.41
CA ALA A 208 -11.11 -15.76 10.02
C ALA A 208 -12.00 -14.57 9.65
N THR A 209 -11.66 -13.87 8.58
CA THR A 209 -12.57 -12.94 7.92
C THR A 209 -13.72 -13.77 7.34
N ARG A 210 -14.90 -13.70 7.97
CA ARG A 210 -16.15 -14.24 7.43
C ARG A 210 -16.63 -13.40 6.26
#